data_01706dfeccb37e6e85df47f58ff23568
#
_entry.id   01706dfeccb37e6e85df47f58ff23568
#
_cell.length_a   1.000
_cell.length_b   1.000
_cell.length_c   1.000
_cell.angle_alpha   90.00
_cell.angle_beta   90.00
_cell.angle_gamma   90.00
#
_symmetry.space_group_name_H-M   'P 1'
#
loop_
_entity.id
_entity.type
_entity.pdbx_description
1 polymer ?
#
loop_
_entity_poly.entity_id
_entity_poly.type
_entity_poly.pdbx_seq_one_letter_code
_entity_poly.pdbx_strand_id
1 'polypeptide(L)'
;MFKPADISIKKILVPIDGSDASSKAANYAIHIAKLENAELIVINIKEDVRQAGAIGLQAKYGNVDLVQAFKKSMTESARQWINPVEEAAKRNGVRIKSEILDQEGTSKSGAIIKYAEKNNIDMIIIGAKGMSKFERLLIGSITNSVVTHSTCPVLVVR
;
A
#
# COMPACT_ATOMS: atom_id res chain seq x y z
N MET A 1 8.00 -5.86 36.34
CA MET A 1 9.39 -5.97 35.84
C MET A 1 9.31 -6.16 34.33
N PHE A 2 10.01 -5.32 33.54
CA PHE A 2 10.09 -5.45 32.08
C PHE A 2 10.85 -6.73 31.72
N LYS A 3 10.24 -7.58 30.85
CA LYS A 3 10.91 -8.72 30.23
C LYS A 3 11.02 -8.45 28.75
N PRO A 4 12.23 -8.35 28.19
CA PRO A 4 12.38 -8.24 26.74
C PRO A 4 11.79 -9.47 26.06
N ALA A 5 11.05 -9.28 24.99
CA ALA A 5 10.55 -10.35 24.13
C ALA A 5 11.38 -10.41 22.86
N ASP A 6 11.59 -11.62 22.35
CA ASP A 6 12.19 -11.79 21.02
C ASP A 6 11.18 -11.35 19.97
N ILE A 7 11.42 -10.18 19.39
CA ILE A 7 10.63 -9.66 18.27
C ILE A 7 11.24 -10.20 16.98
N SER A 8 10.42 -10.86 16.17
CA SER A 8 10.80 -11.35 14.85
C SER A 8 9.88 -10.77 13.80
N ILE A 9 10.43 -10.00 12.88
CA ILE A 9 9.70 -9.43 11.74
C ILE A 9 10.00 -10.29 10.53
N LYS A 10 9.02 -11.07 10.08
CA LYS A 10 9.15 -11.99 8.94
C LYS A 10 8.47 -11.47 7.67
N LYS A 11 7.42 -10.64 7.82
CA LYS A 11 6.64 -10.09 6.73
C LYS A 11 6.37 -8.60 6.94
N ILE A 12 6.81 -7.80 5.99
CA ILE A 12 6.62 -6.35 5.99
C ILE A 12 5.70 -5.98 4.83
N LEU A 13 4.64 -5.23 5.12
CA LEU A 13 3.72 -4.71 4.11
C LEU A 13 4.01 -3.24 3.83
N VAL A 14 4.12 -2.86 2.56
CA VAL A 14 4.21 -1.47 2.13
C VAL A 14 3.18 -1.16 1.05
N PRO A 15 2.18 -0.32 1.35
CA PRO A 15 1.25 0.19 0.35
C PRO A 15 1.92 1.28 -0.49
N ILE A 16 1.78 1.20 -1.82
CA ILE A 16 2.34 2.15 -2.79
C ILE A 16 1.20 2.80 -3.57
N ASP A 17 1.20 4.13 -3.65
CA ASP A 17 0.21 4.92 -4.39
C ASP A 17 0.81 5.90 -5.42
N GLY A 18 2.13 5.82 -5.63
CA GLY A 18 2.87 6.70 -6.53
C GLY A 18 3.29 8.04 -5.91
N SER A 19 2.98 8.30 -4.63
CA SER A 19 3.46 9.49 -3.94
C SER A 19 4.93 9.38 -3.53
N ASP A 20 5.59 10.54 -3.34
CA ASP A 20 6.97 10.59 -2.82
C ASP A 20 7.07 9.93 -1.44
N ALA A 21 6.05 10.11 -0.60
CA ALA A 21 6.02 9.50 0.73
C ALA A 21 5.93 7.97 0.67
N SER A 22 5.14 7.42 -0.26
CA SER A 22 5.08 5.96 -0.46
C SER A 22 6.40 5.40 -1.03
N SER A 23 7.07 6.16 -1.90
CA SER A 23 8.39 5.79 -2.42
C SER A 23 9.47 5.80 -1.32
N LYS A 24 9.44 6.80 -0.43
CA LYS A 24 10.31 6.81 0.76
C LYS A 24 10.00 5.63 1.69
N ALA A 25 8.72 5.35 1.93
CA ALA A 25 8.30 4.20 2.74
C ALA A 25 8.83 2.87 2.17
N ALA A 26 8.81 2.70 0.83
CA ALA A 26 9.38 1.54 0.16
C ALA A 26 10.88 1.39 0.42
N ASN A 27 11.65 2.49 0.39
CA ASN A 27 13.09 2.45 0.68
C ASN A 27 13.36 2.01 2.12
N TYR A 28 12.61 2.52 3.10
CA TYR A 28 12.70 2.05 4.49
C TYR A 28 12.31 0.58 4.61
N ALA A 29 11.25 0.16 3.92
CA ALA A 29 10.79 -1.22 3.94
C ALA A 29 11.83 -2.20 3.38
N ILE A 30 12.49 -1.86 2.28
CA ILE A 30 13.61 -2.65 1.71
C ILE A 30 14.75 -2.75 2.72
N HIS A 31 15.13 -1.63 3.35
CA HIS A 31 16.21 -1.60 4.31
C HIS A 31 15.92 -2.50 5.53
N ILE A 32 14.74 -2.36 6.11
CA ILE A 32 14.33 -3.15 7.28
C ILE A 32 14.17 -4.62 6.90
N ALA A 33 13.54 -4.93 5.76
CA ALA A 33 13.39 -6.30 5.28
C ALA A 33 14.75 -7.01 5.09
N LYS A 34 15.75 -6.26 4.61
CA LYS A 34 17.13 -6.78 4.48
C LYS A 34 17.76 -7.09 5.84
N LEU A 35 17.60 -6.20 6.82
CA LEU A 35 18.15 -6.38 8.18
C LEU A 35 17.51 -7.56 8.90
N GLU A 36 16.20 -7.71 8.79
CA GLU A 36 15.39 -8.73 9.45
C GLU A 36 15.35 -10.07 8.68
N ASN A 37 15.91 -10.11 7.46
CA ASN A 37 15.72 -11.22 6.52
C ASN A 37 14.23 -11.54 6.27
N ALA A 38 13.41 -10.48 6.24
CA ALA A 38 11.97 -10.54 6.07
C ALA A 38 11.56 -10.61 4.59
N GLU A 39 10.35 -11.11 4.34
CA GLU A 39 9.67 -10.96 3.05
C GLU A 39 9.03 -9.57 2.96
N LEU A 40 9.29 -8.85 1.89
CA LEU A 40 8.65 -7.57 1.59
C LEU A 40 7.43 -7.80 0.71
N ILE A 41 6.29 -7.31 1.14
CA ILE A 41 5.04 -7.39 0.39
C ILE A 41 4.63 -5.97 -0.01
N VAL A 42 4.55 -5.73 -1.31
CA VAL A 42 4.16 -4.44 -1.89
C VAL A 42 2.74 -4.56 -2.42
N ILE A 43 1.86 -3.67 -2.00
CA ILE A 43 0.50 -3.62 -2.53
C ILE A 43 0.17 -2.25 -3.10
N ASN A 44 -0.61 -2.25 -4.19
CA ASN A 44 -1.35 -1.08 -4.63
C ASN A 44 -2.84 -1.40 -4.58
N ILE A 45 -3.66 -0.46 -4.14
CA ILE A 45 -5.11 -0.62 -4.08
C ILE A 45 -5.74 0.31 -5.10
N LYS A 46 -6.32 -0.29 -6.13
CA LYS A 46 -7.05 0.45 -7.17
C LYS A 46 -8.33 1.01 -6.59
N GLU A 47 -8.65 2.22 -7.01
CA GLU A 47 -9.93 2.85 -6.68
C GLU A 47 -11.11 2.07 -7.26
N ASP A 48 -12.21 1.99 -6.51
CA ASP A 48 -13.45 1.42 -7.03
C ASP A 48 -13.96 2.33 -8.18
N VAL A 49 -14.11 1.75 -9.35
CA VAL A 49 -14.59 2.47 -10.55
C VAL A 49 -15.90 3.22 -10.27
N ARG A 50 -16.76 2.68 -9.42
CA ARG A 50 -18.04 3.32 -9.03
C ARG A 50 -17.85 4.62 -8.27
N GLN A 51 -16.68 4.83 -7.64
CA GLN A 51 -16.32 6.04 -6.90
C GLN A 51 -15.52 7.04 -7.76
N ALA A 52 -15.21 6.68 -9.00
CA ALA A 52 -14.39 7.48 -9.92
C ALA A 52 -15.18 8.58 -10.65
N GLY A 53 -16.08 9.26 -9.98
CA GLY A 53 -16.78 10.43 -10.51
C GLY A 53 -17.51 10.16 -11.84
N ALA A 54 -17.16 10.89 -12.90
CA ALA A 54 -17.78 10.76 -14.23
C ALA A 54 -17.68 9.34 -14.81
N ILE A 55 -16.58 8.63 -14.55
CA ILE A 55 -16.39 7.24 -15.00
C ILE A 55 -17.31 6.29 -14.26
N GLY A 56 -17.51 6.49 -12.95
CA GLY A 56 -18.50 5.76 -12.18
C GLY A 56 -19.91 5.92 -12.70
N LEU A 57 -20.26 7.12 -13.13
CA LEU A 57 -21.53 7.39 -13.79
C LEU A 57 -21.66 6.63 -15.12
N GLN A 58 -20.64 6.65 -15.96
CA GLN A 58 -20.61 5.88 -17.21
C GLN A 58 -20.69 4.38 -17.00
N ALA A 59 -20.08 3.87 -15.94
CA ALA A 59 -20.23 2.47 -15.54
C ALA A 59 -21.69 2.10 -15.23
N LYS A 60 -22.40 3.01 -14.55
CA LYS A 60 -23.83 2.85 -14.23
C LYS A 60 -24.71 2.81 -15.47
N TYR A 61 -24.31 3.52 -16.55
CA TYR A 61 -25.02 3.52 -17.85
C TYR A 61 -24.55 2.43 -18.81
N GLY A 62 -23.73 1.48 -18.35
CA GLY A 62 -23.34 0.31 -19.14
C GLY A 62 -22.24 0.55 -20.17
N ASN A 63 -21.47 1.64 -20.06
CA ASN A 63 -20.34 1.90 -20.94
C ASN A 63 -19.14 1.00 -20.57
N VAL A 64 -19.19 -0.27 -21.01
CA VAL A 64 -18.22 -1.32 -20.65
C VAL A 64 -16.82 -0.99 -21.14
N ASP A 65 -16.68 -0.47 -22.35
CA ASP A 65 -15.38 -0.19 -22.98
C ASP A 65 -14.62 0.90 -22.19
N LEU A 66 -15.29 1.97 -21.79
CA LEU A 66 -14.70 3.03 -20.99
C LEU A 66 -14.27 2.53 -19.62
N VAL A 67 -15.08 1.69 -18.99
CA VAL A 67 -14.78 1.09 -17.69
C VAL A 67 -13.56 0.17 -17.79
N GLN A 68 -13.46 -0.63 -18.83
CA GLN A 68 -12.31 -1.51 -19.07
C GLN A 68 -11.03 -0.72 -19.34
N ALA A 69 -11.11 0.32 -20.18
CA ALA A 69 -9.98 1.20 -20.45
C ALA A 69 -9.48 1.88 -19.17
N PHE A 70 -10.38 2.35 -18.31
CA PHE A 70 -10.03 2.95 -17.03
C PHE A 70 -9.35 1.94 -16.08
N LYS A 71 -9.92 0.74 -15.93
CA LYS A 71 -9.32 -0.33 -15.10
C LYS A 71 -7.92 -0.72 -15.60
N LYS A 72 -7.74 -0.79 -16.92
CA LYS A 72 -6.44 -1.06 -17.54
C LYS A 72 -5.43 0.04 -17.20
N SER A 73 -5.80 1.32 -17.38
CA SER A 73 -4.96 2.46 -17.06
C SER A 73 -4.53 2.48 -15.58
N MET A 74 -5.45 2.17 -14.66
CA MET A 74 -5.12 2.07 -13.23
C MET A 74 -4.11 0.95 -12.96
N THR A 75 -4.26 -0.20 -13.61
CA THR A 75 -3.33 -1.32 -13.47
C THR A 75 -1.94 -0.97 -14.02
N GLU A 76 -1.88 -0.29 -15.17
CA GLU A 76 -0.63 0.18 -15.77
C GLU A 76 0.08 1.19 -14.85
N SER A 77 -0.66 2.15 -14.30
CA SER A 77 -0.12 3.11 -13.32
C SER A 77 0.42 2.41 -12.08
N ALA A 78 -0.33 1.46 -11.52
CA ALA A 78 0.12 0.69 -10.37
C ALA A 78 1.42 -0.07 -10.65
N ARG A 79 1.56 -0.67 -11.85
CA ARG A 79 2.79 -1.34 -12.28
C ARG A 79 3.97 -0.38 -12.39
N GLN A 80 3.77 0.82 -12.92
CA GLN A 80 4.82 1.85 -13.01
C GLN A 80 5.38 2.23 -11.62
N TRP A 81 4.55 2.19 -10.58
CA TRP A 81 4.97 2.48 -9.21
C TRP A 81 5.60 1.28 -8.50
N ILE A 82 5.11 0.07 -8.75
CA ILE A 82 5.58 -1.16 -8.11
C ILE A 82 6.90 -1.65 -8.70
N ASN A 83 7.06 -1.65 -10.03
CA ASN A 83 8.23 -2.22 -10.70
C ASN A 83 9.58 -1.67 -10.19
N PRO A 84 9.76 -0.35 -9.98
CA PRO A 84 11.01 0.17 -9.44
C PRO A 84 11.33 -0.34 -8.03
N VAL A 85 10.28 -0.58 -7.22
CA VAL A 85 10.43 -1.12 -5.86
C VAL A 85 10.86 -2.59 -5.93
N GLU A 86 10.25 -3.38 -6.81
CA GLU A 86 10.66 -4.78 -7.04
C GLU A 86 12.12 -4.89 -7.46
N GLU A 87 12.54 -4.06 -8.41
CA GLU A 87 13.94 -4.04 -8.88
C GLU A 87 14.90 -3.64 -7.76
N ALA A 88 14.56 -2.62 -6.97
CA ALA A 88 15.39 -2.18 -5.85
C ALA A 88 15.49 -3.27 -4.76
N ALA A 89 14.39 -3.95 -4.43
CA ALA A 89 14.38 -5.05 -3.48
C ALA A 89 15.25 -6.21 -3.96
N LYS A 90 15.11 -6.63 -5.22
CA LYS A 90 15.92 -7.70 -5.83
C LYS A 90 17.40 -7.36 -5.82
N ARG A 91 17.80 -6.12 -6.20
CA ARG A 91 19.21 -5.67 -6.13
C ARG A 91 19.78 -5.69 -4.71
N ASN A 92 18.92 -5.55 -3.69
CA ASN A 92 19.31 -5.62 -2.28
C ASN A 92 19.23 -7.02 -1.67
N GLY A 93 18.88 -8.04 -2.46
CA GLY A 93 18.73 -9.42 -1.99
C GLY A 93 17.50 -9.65 -1.11
N VAL A 94 16.49 -8.77 -1.18
CA VAL A 94 15.24 -8.87 -0.42
C VAL A 94 14.22 -9.70 -1.20
N ARG A 95 13.62 -10.69 -0.54
CA ARG A 95 12.51 -11.44 -1.10
C ARG A 95 11.29 -10.54 -1.17
N ILE A 96 10.70 -10.42 -2.37
CA ILE A 96 9.59 -9.50 -2.61
C ILE A 96 8.43 -10.20 -3.31
N LYS A 97 7.22 -9.87 -2.87
CA LYS A 97 5.95 -10.18 -3.52
C LYS A 97 5.19 -8.89 -3.76
N SER A 98 4.53 -8.76 -4.89
CA SER A 98 3.68 -7.59 -5.17
C SER A 98 2.30 -7.99 -5.62
N GLU A 99 1.30 -7.23 -5.21
CA GLU A 99 -0.10 -7.44 -5.58
C GLU A 99 -0.79 -6.11 -5.89
N ILE A 100 -1.65 -6.13 -6.89
CA ILE A 100 -2.57 -5.03 -7.21
C ILE A 100 -3.97 -5.49 -6.81
N LEU A 101 -4.53 -4.81 -5.82
CA LEU A 101 -5.81 -5.18 -5.21
C LEU A 101 -6.92 -4.26 -5.70
N ASP A 102 -8.11 -4.80 -5.84
CA ASP A 102 -9.34 -4.01 -5.98
C ASP A 102 -9.85 -3.59 -4.59
N GLN A 103 -10.45 -2.42 -4.49
CA GLN A 103 -10.94 -1.88 -3.21
C GLN A 103 -12.12 -2.68 -2.61
N GLU A 104 -12.81 -3.51 -3.38
CA GLU A 104 -13.86 -4.47 -2.98
C GLU A 104 -14.89 -3.94 -1.96
N GLY A 105 -15.44 -2.75 -2.20
CA GLY A 105 -16.51 -2.19 -1.36
C GLY A 105 -16.10 -1.71 0.04
N THR A 106 -14.80 -1.69 0.34
CA THR A 106 -14.24 -1.11 1.56
C THR A 106 -13.45 0.17 1.25
N SER A 107 -12.95 0.86 2.27
CA SER A 107 -11.99 1.96 2.07
C SER A 107 -10.60 1.42 1.74
N LYS A 108 -9.72 2.27 1.14
CA LYS A 108 -8.32 1.88 0.91
C LYS A 108 -7.60 1.48 2.20
N SER A 109 -7.84 2.20 3.29
CA SER A 109 -7.30 1.81 4.61
C SER A 109 -7.85 0.48 5.11
N GLY A 110 -9.15 0.23 4.93
CA GLY A 110 -9.76 -1.05 5.27
C GLY A 110 -9.19 -2.21 4.46
N ALA A 111 -8.92 -2.00 3.17
CA ALA A 111 -8.27 -3.01 2.32
C ALA A 111 -6.83 -3.32 2.79
N ILE A 112 -6.05 -2.30 3.20
CA ILE A 112 -4.70 -2.49 3.76
C ILE A 112 -4.77 -3.31 5.05
N ILE A 113 -5.64 -2.94 5.98
CA ILE A 113 -5.78 -3.60 7.28
C ILE A 113 -6.21 -5.06 7.10
N LYS A 114 -7.26 -5.30 6.30
CA LYS A 114 -7.75 -6.64 6.00
C LYS A 114 -6.68 -7.52 5.34
N TYR A 115 -5.89 -6.94 4.42
CA TYR A 115 -4.78 -7.65 3.79
C TYR A 115 -3.71 -8.03 4.83
N ALA A 116 -3.36 -7.11 5.72
CA ALA A 116 -2.37 -7.33 6.76
C ALA A 116 -2.79 -8.47 7.71
N GLU A 117 -4.04 -8.47 8.15
CA GLU A 117 -4.58 -9.53 9.02
C GLU A 117 -4.61 -10.89 8.31
N LYS A 118 -5.16 -10.94 7.09
CA LYS A 118 -5.28 -12.18 6.31
C LYS A 118 -3.93 -12.85 6.01
N ASN A 119 -2.88 -12.06 5.83
CA ASN A 119 -1.55 -12.53 5.44
C ASN A 119 -0.57 -12.63 6.61
N ASN A 120 -1.01 -12.38 7.85
CA ASN A 120 -0.18 -12.38 9.06
C ASN A 120 1.05 -11.47 8.88
N ILE A 121 0.80 -10.20 8.58
CA ILE A 121 1.84 -9.18 8.45
C ILE A 121 2.33 -8.79 9.83
N ASP A 122 3.66 -8.75 10.01
CA ASP A 122 4.29 -8.40 11.28
C ASP A 122 4.49 -6.89 11.44
N MET A 123 4.61 -6.14 10.33
CA MET A 123 4.78 -4.69 10.34
C MET A 123 4.24 -4.06 9.05
N ILE A 124 3.56 -2.92 9.17
CA ILE A 124 3.21 -2.07 8.03
C ILE A 124 4.16 -0.87 8.00
N ILE A 125 4.70 -0.55 6.82
CA ILE A 125 5.48 0.67 6.61
C ILE A 125 4.75 1.50 5.57
N ILE A 126 4.30 2.70 5.95
CA ILE A 126 3.40 3.52 5.13
C ILE A 126 3.87 4.96 5.06
N GLY A 127 3.71 5.60 3.89
CA GLY A 127 3.98 7.02 3.74
C GLY A 127 3.00 7.87 4.56
N ALA A 128 3.49 8.95 5.16
CA ALA A 128 2.65 9.83 6.00
C ALA A 128 1.51 10.48 5.22
N LYS A 129 1.70 10.71 3.91
CA LYS A 129 0.72 11.34 3.01
C LYS A 129 0.67 10.56 1.70
N GLY A 130 -0.52 10.48 1.09
CA GLY A 130 -0.69 9.99 -0.27
C GLY A 130 -0.58 11.13 -1.30
N MET A 131 -1.11 10.90 -2.50
CA MET A 131 -1.09 11.88 -3.61
C MET A 131 -1.95 13.14 -3.38
N SER A 132 -2.75 13.19 -2.32
CA SER A 132 -3.58 14.35 -1.97
C SER A 132 -2.72 15.53 -1.50
N LYS A 133 -2.88 16.69 -2.16
CA LYS A 133 -2.09 17.92 -1.92
C LYS A 133 -2.51 18.72 -0.67
N PHE A 134 -3.24 18.14 0.27
CA PHE A 134 -3.61 18.86 1.50
C PHE A 134 -2.38 19.05 2.41
N GLU A 135 -1.66 20.15 2.21
CA GLU A 135 -0.43 20.50 2.93
C GLU A 135 -0.62 20.69 4.44
N ARG A 136 -1.85 20.94 4.90
CA ARG A 136 -2.14 21.27 6.30
C ARG A 136 -2.24 20.06 7.23
N LEU A 137 -2.37 18.86 6.71
CA LEU A 137 -2.44 17.66 7.53
C LEU A 137 -1.05 17.03 7.67
N LEU A 138 -0.61 16.83 8.90
CA LEU A 138 0.65 16.16 9.23
C LEU A 138 0.65 14.68 8.79
N ILE A 139 -0.53 14.04 8.83
CA ILE A 139 -0.76 12.63 8.46
C ILE A 139 -2.01 12.56 7.59
N GLY A 140 -1.95 11.82 6.48
CA GLY A 140 -3.08 11.59 5.59
C GLY A 140 -4.17 10.72 6.21
N SER A 141 -5.40 10.82 5.72
CA SER A 141 -6.56 10.09 6.26
C SER A 141 -6.38 8.56 6.20
N ILE A 142 -5.80 8.03 5.11
CA ILE A 142 -5.53 6.59 4.96
C ILE A 142 -4.52 6.15 6.02
N THR A 143 -3.40 6.86 6.13
CA THR A 143 -2.34 6.55 7.10
C THR A 143 -2.85 6.64 8.53
N ASN A 144 -3.60 7.69 8.86
CA ASN A 144 -4.22 7.83 10.18
C ASN A 144 -5.15 6.66 10.50
N SER A 145 -5.99 6.25 9.56
CA SER A 145 -6.88 5.11 9.72
C SER A 145 -6.12 3.80 9.90
N VAL A 146 -5.05 3.57 9.13
CA VAL A 146 -4.19 2.38 9.28
C VAL A 146 -3.53 2.35 10.64
N VAL A 147 -2.94 3.46 11.11
CA VAL A 147 -2.32 3.56 12.44
C VAL A 147 -3.32 3.27 13.56
N THR A 148 -4.55 3.78 13.42
CA THR A 148 -5.59 3.63 14.46
C THR A 148 -6.16 2.22 14.56
N HIS A 149 -6.28 1.51 13.43
CA HIS A 149 -7.05 0.26 13.38
C HIS A 149 -6.20 -0.98 13.05
N SER A 150 -4.90 -0.82 12.77
CA SER A 150 -4.04 -1.97 12.51
C SER A 150 -3.79 -2.79 13.77
N THR A 151 -3.73 -4.10 13.62
CA THR A 151 -3.39 -5.05 14.69
C THR A 151 -1.89 -5.32 14.83
N CYS A 152 -1.08 -4.84 13.88
CA CYS A 152 0.37 -4.93 13.92
C CYS A 152 1.03 -3.54 13.98
N PRO A 153 2.31 -3.44 14.37
CA PRO A 153 3.08 -2.20 14.36
C PRO A 153 3.04 -1.48 13.01
N VAL A 154 2.94 -0.15 13.04
CA VAL A 154 2.92 0.70 11.85
C VAL A 154 4.03 1.74 11.94
N LEU A 155 4.95 1.71 10.97
CA LEU A 155 5.97 2.74 10.78
C LEU A 155 5.47 3.76 9.75
N VAL A 156 5.35 5.02 10.17
CA VAL A 156 4.95 6.12 9.30
C VAL A 156 6.18 6.89 8.82
N VAL A 157 6.36 6.98 7.50
CA VAL A 157 7.50 7.64 6.84
C VAL A 157 7.06 8.97 6.23
N ARG A 158 7.81 10.05 6.52
CA ARG A 158 7.57 11.41 6.00
C ARG A 158 8.48 11.78 4.84
#